data_6d486e96ea3e0a97bd3b2d1687b8c207
#
_entry.id   6d486e96ea3e0a97bd3b2d1687b8c207
#
_cell.length_a   1.000
_cell.length_b   1.000
_cell.length_c   1.000
_cell.angle_alpha   90.00
_cell.angle_beta   90.00
_cell.angle_gamma   90.00
#
_symmetry.space_group_name_H-M   'P 1'
#
loop_
_entity.id
_entity.type
_entity.pdbx_description
1 polymer ?
#
loop_
_entity_poly.entity_id
_entity_poly.type
_entity_poly.pdbx_seq_one_letter_code
_entity_poly.pdbx_strand_id
1 'polypeptide(L)'
;LLQEKGVSIRRLNGKSYAYSRSSAESNAAGLICIGSLASPLDKVILLAHEAHHILRGRAPSDPDPTSMSRRRFVSLCMQEEARAMLHECRVTEQLYDAGHRLPFKHMSYMASYFRGGYGAIRAMIEEDCTIMDDISHSEDYGRRYDSKHRNLLRAKANAATGRRRRKAA
;
A
#
# COMPACT_ATOMS: atom_id res chain seq x y z
N LEU A 1 -10.50 0.83 -17.30
CA LEU A 1 -9.11 0.41 -16.98
C LEU A 1 -9.05 -0.60 -15.83
N LEU A 2 -9.63 -0.33 -14.63
CA LEU A 2 -9.64 -1.30 -13.52
C LEU A 2 -10.44 -2.56 -13.86
N GLN A 3 -11.62 -2.41 -14.45
CA GLN A 3 -12.44 -3.54 -14.91
C GLN A 3 -11.76 -4.36 -16.02
N GLU A 4 -11.16 -3.72 -17.00
CA GLU A 4 -10.40 -4.37 -18.08
C GLU A 4 -9.22 -5.18 -17.55
N LYS A 5 -8.64 -4.72 -16.46
CA LYS A 5 -7.62 -5.46 -15.70
C LYS A 5 -8.22 -6.49 -14.73
N GLY A 6 -9.56 -6.66 -14.72
CA GLY A 6 -10.30 -7.56 -13.87
C GLY A 6 -10.17 -7.24 -12.35
N VAL A 7 -9.90 -6.00 -11.96
CA VAL A 7 -9.80 -5.57 -10.56
C VAL A 7 -11.18 -5.58 -9.93
N SER A 8 -11.33 -6.28 -8.81
CA SER A 8 -12.54 -6.29 -8.02
C SER A 8 -12.52 -5.16 -6.99
N ILE A 9 -13.66 -4.46 -6.84
CA ILE A 9 -13.84 -3.46 -5.78
C ILE A 9 -14.87 -3.99 -4.79
N ARG A 10 -14.53 -4.02 -3.50
CA ARG A 10 -15.42 -4.46 -2.42
C ARG A 10 -15.62 -3.40 -1.36
N ARG A 11 -16.80 -3.40 -0.77
CA ARG A 11 -17.12 -2.57 0.38
C ARG A 11 -16.59 -3.20 1.67
N LEU A 12 -15.94 -2.37 2.51
CA LEU A 12 -15.46 -2.76 3.82
C LEU A 12 -16.37 -2.13 4.89
N ASN A 13 -17.21 -2.93 5.50
CA ASN A 13 -18.23 -2.43 6.45
C ASN A 13 -17.60 -1.88 7.74
N GLY A 14 -18.13 -0.75 8.23
CA GLY A 14 -17.73 -0.13 9.49
C GLY A 14 -16.31 0.47 9.49
N LYS A 15 -15.71 0.74 8.30
CA LYS A 15 -14.38 1.31 8.17
C LYS A 15 -14.41 2.59 7.35
N SER A 16 -13.41 3.47 7.61
CA SER A 16 -13.22 4.75 6.90
C SER A 16 -11.98 4.77 5.98
N TYR A 17 -11.22 3.68 5.94
CA TYR A 17 -10.00 3.53 5.12
C TYR A 17 -10.21 2.58 3.93
N ALA A 18 -9.22 2.51 3.06
CA ALA A 18 -9.14 1.54 1.98
C ALA A 18 -7.85 0.73 2.08
N TYR A 19 -7.81 -0.39 1.37
CA TYR A 19 -6.59 -1.14 1.10
C TYR A 19 -6.71 -1.92 -0.20
N SER A 20 -5.58 -2.21 -0.83
CA SER A 20 -5.51 -3.08 -2.00
C SER A 20 -4.71 -4.36 -1.71
N ARG A 21 -5.02 -5.39 -2.49
CA ARG A 21 -4.25 -6.63 -2.53
C ARG A 21 -4.01 -7.01 -3.98
N SER A 22 -2.76 -7.19 -4.36
CA SER A 22 -2.42 -7.82 -5.62
C SER A 22 -2.47 -9.34 -5.43
N SER A 23 -3.09 -10.07 -6.35
CA SER A 23 -2.98 -11.53 -6.34
C SER A 23 -1.59 -11.93 -6.83
N ALA A 24 -0.79 -12.52 -5.94
CA ALA A 24 0.53 -13.05 -6.27
C ALA A 24 0.47 -14.33 -7.10
N GLU A 25 -0.69 -15.00 -7.14
CA GLU A 25 -0.82 -16.40 -7.57
C GLU A 25 -1.66 -16.60 -8.84
N SER A 26 -2.28 -15.56 -9.36
CA SER A 26 -3.07 -15.68 -10.59
C SER A 26 -2.87 -14.48 -11.49
N ASN A 27 -3.02 -14.67 -12.80
CA ASN A 27 -3.22 -13.59 -13.78
C ASN A 27 -4.50 -12.78 -13.50
N ALA A 28 -5.14 -13.01 -12.37
CA ALA A 28 -6.30 -12.30 -11.90
C ALA A 28 -5.86 -11.01 -11.19
N ALA A 29 -6.48 -10.03 -11.60
CA ALA A 29 -6.85 -8.78 -11.03
C ALA A 29 -6.66 -8.64 -9.52
N GLY A 30 -6.26 -7.49 -9.13
CA GLY A 30 -6.20 -7.06 -7.74
C GLY A 30 -7.59 -6.92 -7.11
N LEU A 31 -7.60 -6.82 -5.79
CA LEU A 31 -8.77 -6.48 -5.00
C LEU A 31 -8.54 -5.15 -4.33
N ILE A 32 -9.48 -4.20 -4.49
CA ILE A 32 -9.54 -2.97 -3.72
C ILE A 32 -10.71 -3.05 -2.74
N CYS A 33 -10.46 -2.82 -1.46
CA CYS A 33 -11.50 -2.73 -0.44
C CYS A 33 -11.61 -1.27 0.02
N ILE A 34 -12.84 -0.70 -0.02
CA ILE A 34 -13.07 0.70 0.38
C ILE A 34 -14.07 0.74 1.54
N GLY A 35 -13.74 1.50 2.56
CA GLY A 35 -14.54 1.68 3.77
C GLY A 35 -15.91 2.26 3.49
N SER A 36 -16.92 1.68 4.15
CA SER A 36 -18.30 2.12 3.98
C SER A 36 -18.59 3.47 4.63
N LEU A 37 -17.82 3.84 5.66
CA LEU A 37 -17.96 5.11 6.40
C LEU A 37 -17.29 6.29 5.70
N ALA A 38 -16.44 6.04 4.68
CA ALA A 38 -15.85 7.12 3.88
C ALA A 38 -16.95 7.87 3.11
N SER A 39 -16.83 9.21 3.05
CA SER A 39 -17.72 10.03 2.21
C SER A 39 -17.57 9.66 0.72
N PRO A 40 -18.53 10.01 -0.15
CA PRO A 40 -18.36 9.76 -1.60
C PRO A 40 -17.05 10.29 -2.16
N LEU A 41 -16.66 11.50 -1.76
CA LEU A 41 -15.42 12.13 -2.20
C LEU A 41 -14.17 11.42 -1.66
N ASP A 42 -14.17 11.05 -0.37
CA ASP A 42 -13.11 10.24 0.22
C ASP A 42 -12.95 8.91 -0.52
N LYS A 43 -14.06 8.27 -0.92
CA LYS A 43 -14.00 7.00 -1.67
C LYS A 43 -13.30 7.14 -3.01
N VAL A 44 -13.54 8.26 -3.73
CA VAL A 44 -12.85 8.53 -5.01
C VAL A 44 -11.34 8.72 -4.77
N ILE A 45 -10.98 9.49 -3.76
CA ILE A 45 -9.59 9.78 -3.42
C ILE A 45 -8.86 8.51 -2.97
N LEU A 46 -9.47 7.74 -2.05
CA LEU A 46 -8.93 6.45 -1.59
C LEU A 46 -8.83 5.43 -2.73
N LEU A 47 -9.81 5.40 -3.64
CA LEU A 47 -9.75 4.54 -4.83
C LEU A 47 -8.57 4.90 -5.72
N ALA A 48 -8.28 6.17 -5.91
CA ALA A 48 -7.15 6.63 -6.71
C ALA A 48 -5.82 6.16 -6.10
N HIS A 49 -5.66 6.24 -4.78
CA HIS A 49 -4.50 5.73 -4.05
C HIS A 49 -4.31 4.22 -4.27
N GLU A 50 -5.33 3.43 -3.96
CA GLU A 50 -5.25 1.97 -4.06
C GLU A 50 -5.12 1.47 -5.50
N ALA A 51 -5.76 2.17 -6.45
CA ALA A 51 -5.61 1.87 -7.87
C ALA A 51 -4.18 2.06 -8.35
N HIS A 52 -3.45 3.04 -7.81
CA HIS A 52 -2.04 3.23 -8.13
C HIS A 52 -1.22 1.98 -7.81
N HIS A 53 -1.40 1.38 -6.62
CA HIS A 53 -0.69 0.17 -6.24
C HIS A 53 -0.95 -1.01 -7.18
N ILE A 54 -2.17 -1.14 -7.68
CA ILE A 54 -2.55 -2.25 -8.57
C ILE A 54 -2.14 -1.98 -10.03
N LEU A 55 -2.35 -0.76 -10.54
CA LEU A 55 -2.18 -0.46 -11.95
C LEU A 55 -0.73 -0.40 -12.40
N ARG A 56 0.18 -0.07 -11.52
CA ARG A 56 1.62 -0.08 -11.82
C ARG A 56 2.22 -1.49 -11.95
N GLY A 57 1.38 -2.50 -11.79
CA GLY A 57 1.87 -3.87 -11.69
C GLY A 57 2.46 -4.07 -10.31
N ARG A 58 2.98 -5.26 -10.03
CA ARG A 58 3.69 -5.47 -8.76
C ARG A 58 4.67 -4.33 -8.56
N ALA A 59 4.19 -3.33 -7.84
CA ALA A 59 5.11 -2.43 -7.21
C ALA A 59 6.14 -3.29 -6.49
N PRO A 60 7.32 -2.78 -6.21
CA PRO A 60 8.18 -3.41 -5.21
C PRO A 60 7.49 -3.54 -3.84
N SER A 61 6.17 -3.38 -3.79
CA SER A 61 5.28 -3.58 -2.64
C SER A 61 5.40 -4.96 -2.02
N ASP A 62 5.95 -5.92 -2.77
CA ASP A 62 6.36 -7.21 -2.22
C ASP A 62 7.80 -7.59 -2.62
N PRO A 63 8.80 -6.73 -2.32
CA PRO A 63 10.18 -7.14 -2.47
C PRO A 63 10.40 -8.38 -1.59
N ASP A 64 11.14 -9.34 -2.11
CA ASP A 64 11.48 -10.53 -1.35
C ASP A 64 12.35 -10.14 -0.14
N PRO A 65 11.84 -10.27 1.10
CA PRO A 65 12.60 -9.88 2.29
C PRO A 65 13.83 -10.77 2.50
N THR A 66 13.98 -11.89 1.78
CA THR A 66 15.19 -12.72 1.84
C THR A 66 16.32 -12.21 0.95
N SER A 67 16.00 -11.36 -0.03
CA SER A 67 16.97 -10.82 -0.99
C SER A 67 17.52 -9.45 -0.60
N MET A 68 17.02 -8.85 0.49
CA MET A 68 17.43 -7.51 0.91
C MET A 68 17.35 -7.29 2.42
N SER A 69 18.02 -6.22 2.90
CA SER A 69 17.94 -5.82 4.30
C SER A 69 16.57 -5.22 4.64
N ARG A 70 16.19 -5.28 5.93
CA ARG A 70 14.97 -4.63 6.46
C ARG A 70 14.88 -3.15 6.07
N ARG A 71 15.98 -2.42 6.21
CA ARG A 71 16.06 -0.99 5.84
C ARG A 71 15.73 -0.77 4.36
N ARG A 72 16.28 -1.61 3.48
CA ARG A 72 16.03 -1.53 2.04
C ARG A 72 14.58 -1.84 1.70
N PHE A 73 14.01 -2.87 2.31
CA PHE A 73 12.61 -3.24 2.14
C PHE A 73 11.68 -2.09 2.53
N VAL A 74 11.83 -1.56 3.76
CA VAL A 74 11.02 -0.43 4.24
C VAL A 74 11.16 0.78 3.32
N SER A 75 12.39 1.12 2.91
CA SER A 75 12.61 2.25 1.99
C SER A 75 11.88 2.10 0.66
N LEU A 76 11.84 0.90 0.08
CA LEU A 76 11.11 0.64 -1.17
C LEU A 76 9.60 0.75 -0.98
N CYS A 77 9.06 0.22 0.11
CA CYS A 77 7.65 0.36 0.43
C CYS A 77 7.26 1.83 0.63
N MET A 78 8.06 2.60 1.38
CA MET A 78 7.83 4.03 1.58
C MET A 78 7.90 4.85 0.28
N GLN A 79 8.77 4.46 -0.66
CA GLN A 79 8.80 5.09 -1.99
C GLN A 79 7.52 4.84 -2.76
N GLU A 80 6.94 3.66 -2.65
CA GLU A 80 5.70 3.31 -3.33
C GLU A 80 4.49 4.02 -2.72
N GLU A 81 4.41 4.10 -1.40
CA GLU A 81 3.39 4.90 -0.71
C GLU A 81 3.44 6.37 -1.12
N ALA A 82 4.65 6.96 -1.19
CA ALA A 82 4.81 8.34 -1.63
C ALA A 82 4.33 8.56 -3.08
N ARG A 83 4.49 7.58 -3.96
CA ARG A 83 3.96 7.65 -5.34
C ARG A 83 2.44 7.51 -5.39
N ALA A 84 1.88 6.61 -4.57
CA ALA A 84 0.43 6.45 -4.47
C ALA A 84 -0.21 7.72 -3.92
N MET A 85 0.38 8.32 -2.88
CA MET A 85 -0.06 9.59 -2.32
C MET A 85 0.07 10.75 -3.31
N LEU A 86 1.13 10.78 -4.11
CA LEU A 86 1.28 11.78 -5.19
C LEU A 86 0.16 11.66 -6.24
N HIS A 87 -0.24 10.42 -6.55
CA HIS A 87 -1.37 10.19 -7.46
C HIS A 87 -2.69 10.61 -6.83
N GLU A 88 -2.89 10.30 -5.56
CA GLU A 88 -4.02 10.77 -4.75
C GLU A 88 -4.13 12.31 -4.78
N CYS A 89 -3.02 13.03 -4.55
CA CYS A 89 -2.98 14.48 -4.59
C CYS A 89 -3.38 15.05 -5.96
N ARG A 90 -2.94 14.44 -7.06
CA ARG A 90 -3.33 14.86 -8.42
C ARG A 90 -4.83 14.70 -8.68
N VAL A 91 -5.42 13.59 -8.23
CA VAL A 91 -6.87 13.40 -8.35
C VAL A 91 -7.62 14.38 -7.44
N THR A 92 -7.10 14.65 -6.26
CA THR A 92 -7.65 15.62 -5.32
C THR A 92 -7.63 17.05 -5.90
N GLU A 93 -6.55 17.43 -6.58
CA GLU A 93 -6.43 18.70 -7.32
C GLU A 93 -7.50 18.81 -8.41
N GLN A 94 -7.65 17.77 -9.23
CA GLN A 94 -8.69 17.74 -10.28
C GLN A 94 -10.12 17.87 -9.70
N LEU A 95 -10.38 17.25 -8.56
CA LEU A 95 -11.67 17.39 -7.87
C LEU A 95 -11.88 18.81 -7.34
N TYR A 96 -10.83 19.44 -6.80
CA TYR A 96 -10.87 20.82 -6.34
C TYR A 96 -11.15 21.79 -7.50
N ASP A 97 -10.44 21.63 -8.62
CA ASP A 97 -10.61 22.45 -9.83
C ASP A 97 -12.01 22.27 -10.45
N ALA A 98 -12.61 21.10 -10.28
CA ALA A 98 -14.00 20.83 -10.64
C ALA A 98 -15.04 21.42 -9.67
N GLY A 99 -14.60 22.17 -8.64
CA GLY A 99 -15.47 22.86 -7.68
C GLY A 99 -15.94 22.01 -6.49
N HIS A 100 -15.36 20.83 -6.26
CA HIS A 100 -15.69 20.02 -5.10
C HIS A 100 -15.06 20.56 -3.83
N ARG A 101 -15.84 20.61 -2.73
CA ARG A 101 -15.33 20.97 -1.41
C ARG A 101 -14.60 19.77 -0.81
N LEU A 102 -13.28 19.87 -0.70
CA LEU A 102 -12.43 18.79 -0.19
C LEU A 102 -12.57 18.60 1.34
N PRO A 103 -12.54 17.36 1.86
CA PRO A 103 -12.40 17.10 3.28
C PRO A 103 -11.08 17.65 3.83
N PHE A 104 -11.11 18.20 5.05
CA PHE A 104 -9.95 18.86 5.68
C PHE A 104 -8.70 17.97 5.74
N LYS A 105 -8.86 16.67 5.99
CA LYS A 105 -7.75 15.72 6.07
C LYS A 105 -6.89 15.64 4.79
N HIS A 106 -7.48 15.90 3.62
CA HIS A 106 -6.73 15.91 2.35
C HIS A 106 -5.98 17.22 2.12
N MET A 107 -6.34 18.30 2.81
CA MET A 107 -5.70 19.61 2.63
C MET A 107 -4.25 19.64 3.14
N SER A 108 -3.90 18.88 4.18
CA SER A 108 -2.52 18.76 4.66
C SER A 108 -1.60 18.10 3.64
N TYR A 109 -2.07 17.05 2.99
CA TYR A 109 -1.36 16.38 1.90
C TYR A 109 -1.20 17.29 0.69
N MET A 110 -2.25 18.01 0.32
CA MET A 110 -2.21 18.99 -0.76
C MET A 110 -1.22 20.12 -0.48
N ALA A 111 -1.14 20.62 0.77
CA ALA A 111 -0.17 21.64 1.14
C ALA A 111 1.28 21.16 0.97
N SER A 112 1.57 19.89 1.28
CA SER A 112 2.89 19.28 1.06
C SER A 112 3.15 19.05 -0.44
N TYR A 113 2.15 18.61 -1.19
CA TYR A 113 2.21 18.43 -2.63
C TYR A 113 2.58 19.73 -3.35
N PHE A 114 1.89 20.82 -3.06
CA PHE A 114 2.18 22.13 -3.69
C PHE A 114 3.51 22.74 -3.27
N ARG A 115 4.02 22.44 -2.05
CA ARG A 115 5.31 22.93 -1.57
C ARG A 115 6.50 22.27 -2.25
N GLY A 116 6.50 20.98 -2.48
CA GLY A 116 7.68 20.26 -2.91
C GLY A 116 7.40 18.92 -3.58
N GLY A 117 6.16 18.69 -4.04
CA GLY A 117 5.80 17.50 -4.81
C GLY A 117 6.17 16.19 -4.10
N TYR A 118 6.78 15.27 -4.85
CA TYR A 118 7.17 13.95 -4.36
C TYR A 118 8.08 13.98 -3.12
N GLY A 119 9.06 14.89 -3.09
CA GLY A 119 10.02 14.97 -1.98
C GLY A 119 9.35 15.35 -0.66
N ALA A 120 8.46 16.36 -0.69
CA ALA A 120 7.72 16.79 0.48
C ALA A 120 6.68 15.76 0.94
N ILE A 121 5.99 15.10 0.01
CA ILE A 121 5.07 14.00 0.32
C ILE A 121 5.83 12.85 0.99
N ARG A 122 6.98 12.49 0.45
CA ARG A 122 7.79 11.41 1.03
C ARG A 122 8.28 11.73 2.45
N ALA A 123 8.80 12.94 2.68
CA ALA A 123 9.22 13.37 4.00
C ALA A 123 8.07 13.32 5.00
N MET A 124 6.90 13.82 4.60
CA MET A 124 5.70 13.80 5.43
C MET A 124 5.29 12.36 5.81
N ILE A 125 5.31 11.42 4.87
CA ILE A 125 4.96 10.01 5.14
C ILE A 125 6.01 9.37 6.08
N GLU A 126 7.28 9.73 5.95
CA GLU A 126 8.35 9.22 6.82
C GLU A 126 8.26 9.78 8.24
N GLU A 127 7.83 11.04 8.41
CA GLU A 127 7.83 11.74 9.68
C GLU A 127 6.54 11.59 10.48
N ASP A 128 5.37 11.55 9.82
CA ASP A 128 4.12 11.89 10.50
C ASP A 128 2.92 11.01 10.12
N CYS A 129 3.08 10.01 9.29
CA CYS A 129 1.92 9.20 8.89
C CYS A 129 1.67 8.04 9.84
N THR A 130 0.78 8.27 10.80
CA THR A 130 0.08 7.19 11.48
C THR A 130 -0.93 6.56 10.52
N ILE A 131 -0.78 5.28 10.30
CA ILE A 131 -1.81 4.41 9.76
C ILE A 131 -2.71 3.99 10.94
N MET A 132 -3.64 3.12 10.74
CA MET A 132 -4.46 2.54 11.79
C MET A 132 -3.66 2.19 13.06
N ASP A 133 -4.23 2.42 14.22
CA ASP A 133 -3.69 2.06 15.53
C ASP A 133 -2.37 2.78 15.93
N ASP A 134 -2.22 4.04 15.57
CA ASP A 134 -1.07 4.89 15.92
C ASP A 134 0.31 4.37 15.48
N ILE A 135 0.35 3.51 14.46
CA ILE A 135 1.56 2.96 13.89
C ILE A 135 1.95 3.73 12.62
N SER A 136 3.20 4.15 12.50
CA SER A 136 3.71 4.78 11.27
C SER A 136 3.82 3.78 10.12
N HIS A 137 3.74 4.25 8.89
CA HIS A 137 3.94 3.41 7.69
C HIS A 137 5.28 2.65 7.75
N SER A 138 6.36 3.32 8.16
CA SER A 138 7.68 2.69 8.25
C SER A 138 7.73 1.58 9.29
N GLU A 139 7.01 1.71 10.40
CA GLU A 139 6.92 0.70 11.43
C GLU A 139 6.07 -0.49 10.97
N ASP A 140 4.93 -0.25 10.32
CA ASP A 140 4.10 -1.33 9.77
C ASP A 140 4.87 -2.15 8.71
N TYR A 141 5.55 -1.49 7.79
CA TYR A 141 6.41 -2.18 6.82
C TYR A 141 7.56 -2.93 7.49
N GLY A 142 8.13 -2.37 8.55
CA GLY A 142 9.12 -3.08 9.36
C GLY A 142 8.57 -4.37 9.97
N ARG A 143 7.38 -4.32 10.57
CA ARG A 143 6.68 -5.51 11.12
C ARG A 143 6.33 -6.53 10.03
N ARG A 144 5.90 -6.08 8.85
CA ARG A 144 5.63 -6.94 7.69
C ARG A 144 6.90 -7.65 7.21
N TYR A 145 8.03 -6.94 7.13
CA TYR A 145 9.32 -7.54 6.82
C TYR A 145 9.68 -8.64 7.81
N ASP A 146 9.65 -8.34 9.12
CA ASP A 146 10.01 -9.28 10.17
C ASP A 146 9.13 -10.53 10.17
N SER A 147 7.83 -10.38 9.89
CA SER A 147 6.89 -11.48 9.75
C SER A 147 7.19 -12.36 8.54
N LYS A 148 7.37 -11.76 7.35
CA LYS A 148 7.70 -12.48 6.12
C LYS A 148 9.04 -13.21 6.25
N HIS A 149 10.06 -12.55 6.79
CA HIS A 149 11.39 -13.13 6.99
C HIS A 149 11.35 -14.34 7.92
N ARG A 150 10.65 -14.26 9.06
CA ARG A 150 10.45 -15.41 9.98
C ARG A 150 9.75 -16.58 9.30
N ASN A 151 8.69 -16.32 8.53
CA ASN A 151 7.95 -17.37 7.84
C ASN A 151 8.82 -18.09 6.79
N LEU A 152 9.65 -17.35 6.07
CA LEU A 152 10.58 -17.92 5.10
C LEU A 152 11.68 -18.75 5.75
N LEU A 153 12.22 -18.29 6.88
CA LEU A 153 13.19 -19.08 7.65
C LEU A 153 12.58 -20.40 8.15
N ARG A 154 11.34 -20.36 8.66
CA ARG A 154 10.59 -21.56 9.08
C ARG A 154 10.36 -22.52 7.90
N ALA A 155 9.94 -22.00 6.75
CA ALA A 155 9.75 -22.81 5.54
C ALA A 155 11.04 -23.49 5.08
N LYS A 156 12.17 -22.78 5.08
CA LYS A 156 13.50 -23.33 4.77
C LYS A 156 13.91 -24.44 5.76
N ALA A 157 13.71 -24.22 7.06
CA ALA A 157 14.01 -25.22 8.10
C ALA A 157 13.16 -26.50 7.93
N ASN A 158 11.86 -26.35 7.66
CA ASN A 158 10.96 -27.46 7.43
C ASN A 158 11.34 -28.26 6.17
N ALA A 159 11.72 -27.58 5.09
CA ALA A 159 12.18 -28.24 3.86
C ALA A 159 13.49 -29.01 4.09
N ALA A 160 14.41 -28.49 4.88
CA ALA A 160 15.66 -29.17 5.22
C ALA A 160 15.42 -30.44 6.06
N THR A 161 14.52 -30.37 7.04
CA THR A 161 14.14 -31.53 7.88
C THR A 161 13.37 -32.60 7.08
N GLY A 162 12.48 -32.20 6.17
CA GLY A 162 11.77 -33.12 5.29
C GLY A 162 12.70 -33.87 4.33
N ARG A 163 13.73 -33.19 3.80
CA ARG A 163 14.78 -33.84 2.97
C ARG A 163 15.63 -34.83 3.75
N ARG A 164 15.95 -34.54 5.02
CA ARG A 164 16.70 -35.49 5.89
C ARG A 164 15.90 -36.76 6.18
N ARG A 165 14.60 -36.64 6.48
CA ARG A 165 13.71 -37.80 6.72
C ARG A 165 13.56 -38.69 5.48
N ARG A 166 13.48 -38.11 4.26
CA ARG A 166 13.39 -38.89 3.01
C ARG A 166 14.70 -39.57 2.59
N LYS A 167 15.85 -39.14 3.11
CA LYS A 167 17.16 -39.80 2.84
C LYS A 167 17.46 -40.89 3.86
N ALA A 168 16.74 -40.92 4.98
CA ALA A 168 16.91 -41.91 6.05
C ALA A 168 15.88 -43.05 6.00
N ALA A 169 14.91 -42.99 5.11
CA ALA A 169 13.96 -44.06 4.76
C ALA A 169 14.32 -44.70 3.42
#